data_3bca51263b3da60e14eb863161d10173
#
_entry.id   3bca51263b3da60e14eb863161d10173
#
_cell.length_a   1.000
_cell.length_b   1.000
_cell.length_c   1.000
_cell.angle_alpha   90.00
_cell.angle_beta   90.00
_cell.angle_gamma   90.00
#
_symmetry.space_group_name_H-M   'P 1'
#
loop_
_entity.id
_entity.type
_entity.pdbx_description
1 polymer ?
#
loop_
_entity_poly.entity_id
_entity_poly.type
_entity_poly.pdbx_seq_one_letter_code
_entity_poly.pdbx_strand_id
1 'polypeptide(L)'
;MQQIQLPQGMKDTILNECEKKKYLQNTLERIFESFGYEEIITPTIEYYETYENAFKNIQTTDMYKFFDENGRILTLRTDMTVPIARVCASKFKDSKPPFRYRYTSNVFKVRQKFAGKRSEVTDCGIELIGLDSKSDVQVLCCALEVMKNFKNYTLEIGNVQFFQAACKVVRLSTEEVNTLANLIDKKSMVDLKVYLDSLYLSEKIVDFFMHLPFLCG
;
A
#
# COMPACT_ATOMS: atom_id res chain seq x y z
N MET A 1 -30.29 8.86 -27.06
CA MET A 1 -30.20 8.93 -25.58
C MET A 1 -28.76 8.79 -25.18
N GLN A 2 -28.16 9.76 -24.47
CA GLN A 2 -26.85 9.60 -23.89
C GLN A 2 -26.94 8.49 -22.83
N GLN A 3 -26.12 7.46 -22.96
CA GLN A 3 -26.05 6.40 -21.95
C GLN A 3 -25.47 7.00 -20.66
N ILE A 4 -26.24 6.97 -19.57
CA ILE A 4 -25.76 7.38 -18.24
C ILE A 4 -24.75 6.33 -17.79
N GLN A 5 -23.48 6.69 -17.76
CA GLN A 5 -22.39 5.78 -17.40
C GLN A 5 -21.61 6.34 -16.21
N LEU A 6 -21.13 5.44 -15.36
CA LEU A 6 -20.19 5.77 -14.29
C LEU A 6 -18.77 6.02 -14.87
N PRO A 7 -17.97 6.85 -14.21
CA PRO A 7 -16.55 6.96 -14.55
C PRO A 7 -15.87 5.58 -14.46
N GLN A 8 -14.82 5.41 -15.27
CA GLN A 8 -14.10 4.15 -15.33
C GLN A 8 -13.52 3.75 -13.95
N GLY A 9 -13.74 2.49 -13.57
CA GLY A 9 -13.26 1.96 -12.29
C GLY A 9 -14.11 2.33 -11.08
N MET A 10 -15.20 3.10 -11.27
CA MET A 10 -16.21 3.38 -10.26
C MET A 10 -17.33 2.34 -10.32
N LYS A 11 -17.97 2.08 -9.18
CA LYS A 11 -19.09 1.13 -9.09
C LYS A 11 -20.08 1.57 -8.03
N ASP A 12 -21.35 1.54 -8.37
CA ASP A 12 -22.44 1.62 -7.38
C ASP A 12 -22.48 0.34 -6.55
N THR A 13 -22.61 0.49 -5.25
CA THR A 13 -22.85 -0.62 -4.31
C THR A 13 -24.27 -0.51 -3.80
N ILE A 14 -25.09 -1.53 -4.02
CA ILE A 14 -26.53 -1.47 -3.74
C ILE A 14 -27.02 -2.71 -2.98
N LEU A 15 -28.15 -2.53 -2.30
CA LEU A 15 -28.92 -3.61 -1.64
C LEU A 15 -28.04 -4.52 -0.76
N ASN A 16 -28.13 -5.83 -0.96
CA ASN A 16 -27.40 -6.84 -0.19
C ASN A 16 -25.87 -6.65 -0.20
N GLU A 17 -25.32 -6.03 -1.25
CA GLU A 17 -23.89 -5.72 -1.31
C GLU A 17 -23.51 -4.64 -0.28
N CYS A 18 -24.39 -3.64 -0.08
CA CYS A 18 -24.21 -2.63 0.97
C CYS A 18 -24.24 -3.26 2.36
N GLU A 19 -25.19 -4.13 2.61
CA GLU A 19 -25.32 -4.81 3.91
C GLU A 19 -24.10 -5.66 4.23
N LYS A 20 -23.64 -6.46 3.26
CA LYS A 20 -22.42 -7.28 3.40
C LYS A 20 -21.19 -6.42 3.66
N LYS A 21 -21.03 -5.32 2.90
CA LYS A 21 -19.92 -4.38 3.07
C LYS A 21 -19.93 -3.79 4.47
N LYS A 22 -21.09 -3.29 4.93
CA LYS A 22 -21.25 -2.69 6.26
C LYS A 22 -21.02 -3.70 7.39
N TYR A 23 -21.53 -4.92 7.24
CA TYR A 23 -21.28 -6.00 8.19
C TYR A 23 -19.79 -6.29 8.33
N LEU A 24 -19.09 -6.43 7.20
CA LEU A 24 -17.63 -6.66 7.19
C LEU A 24 -16.88 -5.50 7.84
N GLN A 25 -17.17 -4.26 7.47
CA GLN A 25 -16.56 -3.07 8.06
C GLN A 25 -16.73 -3.06 9.59
N ASN A 26 -17.95 -3.22 10.08
CA ASN A 26 -18.23 -3.23 11.51
C ASN A 26 -17.51 -4.38 12.24
N THR A 27 -17.34 -5.53 11.58
CA THR A 27 -16.60 -6.67 12.15
C THR A 27 -15.12 -6.34 12.30
N LEU A 28 -14.49 -5.77 11.25
CA LEU A 28 -13.08 -5.39 11.26
C LEU A 28 -12.82 -4.28 12.27
N GLU A 29 -13.67 -3.27 12.31
CA GLU A 29 -13.55 -2.14 13.25
C GLU A 29 -13.57 -2.60 14.71
N ARG A 30 -14.47 -3.52 15.07
CA ARG A 30 -14.51 -4.11 16.43
C ARG A 30 -13.23 -4.88 16.77
N ILE A 31 -12.66 -5.61 15.81
CA ILE A 31 -11.39 -6.30 16.01
C ILE A 31 -10.29 -5.28 16.28
N PHE A 32 -10.14 -4.25 15.44
CA PHE A 32 -9.14 -3.21 15.62
C PHE A 32 -9.28 -2.49 16.95
N GLU A 33 -10.52 -2.17 17.33
CA GLU A 33 -10.83 -1.56 18.63
C GLU A 33 -10.41 -2.46 19.81
N SER A 34 -10.63 -3.79 19.72
CA SER A 34 -10.21 -4.75 20.75
C SER A 34 -8.69 -4.84 20.92
N PHE A 35 -7.92 -4.47 19.90
CA PHE A 35 -6.46 -4.33 19.95
C PHE A 35 -5.98 -2.94 20.40
N GLY A 36 -6.91 -2.05 20.80
CA GLY A 36 -6.62 -0.73 21.34
C GLY A 36 -6.31 0.33 20.25
N TYR A 37 -6.83 0.15 19.04
CA TYR A 37 -6.71 1.15 17.98
C TYR A 37 -7.90 2.12 18.02
N GLU A 38 -7.59 3.42 18.07
CA GLU A 38 -8.57 4.51 18.06
C GLU A 38 -8.91 4.93 16.64
N GLU A 39 -10.14 5.37 16.40
CA GLU A 39 -10.56 5.79 15.08
C GLU A 39 -9.93 7.12 14.68
N ILE A 40 -9.45 7.18 13.44
CA ILE A 40 -9.00 8.42 12.81
C ILE A 40 -9.71 8.65 11.48
N ILE A 41 -10.21 9.86 11.28
CA ILE A 41 -10.83 10.30 10.02
C ILE A 41 -10.00 11.46 9.47
N THR A 42 -9.49 11.30 8.26
CA THR A 42 -8.76 12.35 7.53
C THR A 42 -9.57 12.83 6.32
N PRO A 43 -9.34 14.04 5.82
CA PRO A 43 -9.98 14.53 4.61
C PRO A 43 -9.72 13.61 3.41
N THR A 44 -10.69 13.54 2.51
CA THR A 44 -10.56 12.80 1.24
C THR A 44 -9.61 13.48 0.26
N ILE A 45 -9.47 14.81 0.40
CA ILE A 45 -8.63 15.66 -0.44
C ILE A 45 -7.40 16.07 0.37
N GLU A 46 -6.24 15.90 -0.23
CA GLU A 46 -4.95 16.32 0.31
C GLU A 46 -4.22 17.21 -0.69
N TYR A 47 -3.24 17.97 -0.22
CA TYR A 47 -2.31 18.61 -1.14
C TYR A 47 -1.41 17.55 -1.79
N TYR A 48 -1.19 17.67 -3.08
CA TYR A 48 -0.32 16.76 -3.83
C TYR A 48 1.09 16.67 -3.23
N GLU A 49 1.62 17.80 -2.78
CA GLU A 49 2.93 17.91 -2.12
C GLU A 49 3.08 16.98 -0.91
N THR A 50 1.97 16.67 -0.20
CA THR A 50 1.98 15.73 0.94
C THR A 50 2.43 14.33 0.50
N TYR A 51 1.98 13.88 -0.66
CA TYR A 51 2.36 12.60 -1.23
C TYR A 51 3.74 12.65 -1.89
N GLU A 52 4.05 13.71 -2.61
CA GLU A 52 5.35 13.89 -3.28
C GLU A 52 6.51 13.86 -2.26
N ASN A 53 6.34 14.49 -1.10
CA ASN A 53 7.32 14.48 -0.02
C ASN A 53 7.42 13.13 0.70
N ALA A 54 6.33 12.36 0.77
CA ALA A 54 6.31 11.06 1.44
C ALA A 54 6.98 9.96 0.61
N PHE A 55 6.85 10.02 -0.71
CA PHE A 55 7.33 8.98 -1.61
C PHE A 55 8.19 9.56 -2.73
N LYS A 56 9.49 9.30 -2.70
CA LYS A 56 10.43 9.77 -3.74
C LYS A 56 10.15 9.23 -5.15
N ASN A 57 9.41 8.12 -5.27
CA ASN A 57 9.15 7.41 -6.53
C ASN A 57 7.64 7.21 -6.80
N ILE A 58 6.78 8.14 -6.34
CA ILE A 58 5.35 8.02 -6.60
C ILE A 58 5.08 8.14 -8.11
N GLN A 59 4.34 7.19 -8.66
CA GLN A 59 3.87 7.32 -10.04
C GLN A 59 2.73 8.34 -10.07
N THR A 60 3.08 9.56 -10.40
CA THR A 60 2.17 10.72 -10.41
C THR A 60 1.00 10.55 -11.37
N THR A 61 1.09 9.61 -12.31
CA THR A 61 0.02 9.23 -13.26
C THR A 61 -1.15 8.49 -12.61
N ASP A 62 -0.94 7.91 -11.42
CA ASP A 62 -1.94 7.08 -10.74
C ASP A 62 -2.81 7.87 -9.76
N MET A 63 -2.72 9.21 -9.78
CA MET A 63 -3.43 10.09 -8.87
C MET A 63 -4.45 10.96 -9.59
N TYR A 64 -5.66 11.10 -9.00
CA TYR A 64 -6.65 12.08 -9.43
C TYR A 64 -6.25 13.46 -8.91
N LYS A 65 -5.91 14.38 -9.81
CA LYS A 65 -5.43 15.73 -9.49
C LYS A 65 -6.38 16.80 -10.00
N PHE A 66 -6.49 17.89 -9.24
CA PHE A 66 -7.25 19.08 -9.59
C PHE A 66 -6.62 20.29 -8.88
N PHE A 67 -7.17 21.48 -9.06
CA PHE A 67 -6.62 22.70 -8.50
C PHE A 67 -7.58 23.31 -7.47
N ASP A 68 -7.02 23.93 -6.45
CA ASP A 68 -7.78 24.84 -5.57
C ASP A 68 -7.93 26.23 -6.23
N GLU A 69 -8.64 27.12 -5.55
CA GLU A 69 -8.85 28.50 -5.98
C GLU A 69 -7.58 29.34 -6.11
N ASN A 70 -6.49 28.92 -5.49
CA ASN A 70 -5.17 29.57 -5.52
C ASN A 70 -4.21 28.92 -6.54
N GLY A 71 -4.67 27.93 -7.28
CA GLY A 71 -3.86 27.20 -8.27
C GLY A 71 -2.94 26.12 -7.68
N ARG A 72 -3.08 25.78 -6.41
CA ARG A 72 -2.32 24.67 -5.81
C ARG A 72 -2.90 23.34 -6.25
N ILE A 73 -2.02 22.36 -6.44
CA ILE A 73 -2.43 21.00 -6.84
C ILE A 73 -2.99 20.25 -5.64
N LEU A 74 -4.23 19.83 -5.76
CA LEU A 74 -4.92 18.92 -4.85
C LEU A 74 -5.00 17.53 -5.45
N THR A 75 -5.16 16.53 -4.59
CA THR A 75 -5.35 15.13 -5.02
C THR A 75 -6.36 14.44 -4.13
N LEU A 76 -7.09 13.47 -4.70
CA LEU A 76 -7.80 12.49 -3.90
C LEU A 76 -6.77 11.55 -3.26
N ARG A 77 -6.96 11.22 -1.97
CA ARG A 77 -6.04 10.33 -1.26
C ARG A 77 -5.94 8.96 -1.92
N THR A 78 -4.71 8.48 -2.09
CA THR A 78 -4.43 7.17 -2.70
C THR A 78 -4.25 6.04 -1.69
N ASP A 79 -4.03 6.40 -0.43
CA ASP A 79 -3.86 5.52 0.73
C ASP A 79 -4.22 6.28 2.01
N MET A 80 -4.18 5.61 3.15
CA MET A 80 -4.45 6.22 4.44
C MET A 80 -3.19 6.47 5.27
N THR A 81 -2.09 5.82 4.97
CA THR A 81 -0.82 5.95 5.71
C THR A 81 -0.27 7.37 5.64
N VAL A 82 -0.23 7.96 4.44
CA VAL A 82 0.30 9.34 4.25
C VAL A 82 -0.54 10.39 4.97
N PRO A 83 -1.87 10.43 4.83
CA PRO A 83 -2.72 11.34 5.61
C PRO A 83 -2.56 11.19 7.12
N ILE A 84 -2.46 9.95 7.62
CA ILE A 84 -2.30 9.68 9.05
C ILE A 84 -0.91 10.14 9.53
N ALA A 85 0.15 9.85 8.77
CA ALA A 85 1.50 10.33 9.07
C ALA A 85 1.55 11.88 9.11
N ARG A 86 0.86 12.56 8.18
CA ARG A 86 0.71 14.03 8.20
C ARG A 86 0.03 14.52 9.48
N VAL A 87 -1.03 13.84 9.93
CA VAL A 87 -1.71 14.19 11.19
C VAL A 87 -0.76 14.04 12.38
N CYS A 88 -0.02 12.94 12.45
CA CYS A 88 0.99 12.73 13.51
C CYS A 88 2.05 13.81 13.50
N ALA A 89 2.60 14.14 12.33
CA ALA A 89 3.65 15.16 12.18
C ALA A 89 3.17 16.60 12.45
N SER A 90 1.87 16.88 12.31
CA SER A 90 1.32 18.22 12.48
C SER A 90 0.61 18.41 13.83
N LYS A 91 -0.47 17.65 14.06
CA LYS A 91 -1.30 17.83 15.26
C LYS A 91 -0.73 17.17 16.52
N PHE A 92 0.03 16.08 16.34
CA PHE A 92 0.59 15.32 17.45
C PHE A 92 2.12 15.41 17.55
N LYS A 93 2.73 16.43 16.93
CA LYS A 93 4.19 16.64 16.94
C LYS A 93 4.81 16.69 18.34
N ASP A 94 4.04 17.20 19.31
CA ASP A 94 4.47 17.37 20.71
C ASP A 94 3.98 16.21 21.61
N SER A 95 3.25 15.24 21.04
CA SER A 95 2.73 14.08 21.75
C SER A 95 3.73 12.91 21.68
N LYS A 96 3.76 12.11 22.74
CA LYS A 96 4.65 10.94 22.79
C LYS A 96 3.97 9.74 22.13
N PRO A 97 4.68 9.01 21.23
CA PRO A 97 4.19 7.73 20.72
C PRO A 97 4.11 6.68 21.85
N PRO A 98 3.42 5.55 21.65
CA PRO A 98 2.92 5.06 20.36
C PRO A 98 1.57 5.64 19.97
N PHE A 99 1.35 5.82 18.65
CA PHE A 99 0.04 6.14 18.10
C PHE A 99 -0.56 4.89 17.48
N ARG A 100 -1.82 4.61 17.81
CA ARG A 100 -2.58 3.45 17.38
C ARG A 100 -3.86 3.91 16.73
N TYR A 101 -3.91 3.91 15.40
CA TYR A 101 -5.08 4.35 14.66
C TYR A 101 -5.67 3.25 13.82
N ARG A 102 -7.01 3.17 13.79
CA ARG A 102 -7.81 2.39 12.83
C ARG A 102 -8.56 3.33 11.90
N TYR A 103 -8.80 2.89 10.71
CA TYR A 103 -9.54 3.65 9.72
C TYR A 103 -10.38 2.76 8.81
N THR A 104 -11.48 3.34 8.32
CA THR A 104 -12.30 2.79 7.24
C THR A 104 -12.64 3.94 6.31
N SER A 105 -12.02 3.97 5.14
CA SER A 105 -12.11 5.13 4.25
C SER A 105 -11.92 4.76 2.79
N ASN A 106 -12.55 5.52 1.88
CA ASN A 106 -12.31 5.33 0.46
C ASN A 106 -10.99 5.95 0.04
N VAL A 107 -10.26 5.22 -0.80
CA VAL A 107 -9.04 5.65 -1.47
C VAL A 107 -9.22 5.57 -2.98
N PHE A 108 -8.45 6.36 -3.72
CA PHE A 108 -8.67 6.60 -5.14
C PHE A 108 -7.37 6.44 -5.91
N LYS A 109 -7.37 5.54 -6.91
CA LYS A 109 -6.20 5.33 -7.79
C LYS A 109 -6.64 5.31 -9.24
N VAL A 110 -6.01 6.10 -10.07
CA VAL A 110 -6.20 6.00 -11.52
C VAL A 110 -5.73 4.61 -11.97
N ARG A 111 -6.60 3.89 -12.66
CA ARG A 111 -6.28 2.55 -13.14
C ARG A 111 -6.26 2.54 -14.67
N GLN A 112 -5.30 1.82 -15.22
CA GLN A 112 -5.25 1.61 -16.67
C GLN A 112 -6.51 0.89 -17.15
N LYS A 113 -6.94 1.22 -18.37
CA LYS A 113 -8.09 0.59 -19.01
C LYS A 113 -7.90 -0.93 -19.04
N PHE A 114 -8.97 -1.65 -18.79
CA PHE A 114 -9.04 -3.13 -18.84
C PHE A 114 -8.23 -3.89 -17.77
N ALA A 115 -7.69 -3.23 -16.75
CA ALA A 115 -6.97 -3.92 -15.67
C ALA A 115 -7.90 -4.67 -14.67
N GLY A 116 -9.22 -4.59 -14.83
CA GLY A 116 -10.19 -5.20 -13.91
C GLY A 116 -10.19 -4.67 -12.48
N LYS A 117 -9.35 -3.67 -12.18
CA LYS A 117 -9.19 -3.07 -10.86
C LYS A 117 -10.07 -1.84 -10.71
N ARG A 118 -10.65 -1.65 -9.52
CA ARG A 118 -11.45 -0.47 -9.20
C ARG A 118 -10.55 0.74 -8.95
N SER A 119 -11.02 1.91 -9.36
CA SER A 119 -10.38 3.20 -9.09
C SER A 119 -10.73 3.76 -7.72
N GLU A 120 -11.92 3.44 -7.21
CA GLU A 120 -12.36 3.73 -5.85
C GLU A 120 -12.49 2.43 -5.07
N VAL A 121 -11.80 2.35 -3.93
CA VAL A 121 -11.79 1.19 -3.04
C VAL A 121 -11.94 1.67 -1.61
N THR A 122 -12.70 0.95 -0.80
CA THR A 122 -12.72 1.19 0.64
C THR A 122 -11.58 0.42 1.29
N ASP A 123 -10.63 1.14 1.86
CA ASP A 123 -9.58 0.60 2.69
C ASP A 123 -10.01 0.60 4.15
N CYS A 124 -9.78 -0.52 4.83
CA CYS A 124 -10.02 -0.70 6.26
C CYS A 124 -8.73 -1.27 6.86
N GLY A 125 -8.14 -0.55 7.82
CA GLY A 125 -6.83 -0.93 8.33
C GLY A 125 -6.45 -0.26 9.63
N ILE A 126 -5.21 -0.54 10.03
CA ILE A 126 -4.58 -0.01 11.24
C ILE A 126 -3.22 0.61 10.92
N GLU A 127 -2.85 1.62 11.70
CA GLU A 127 -1.52 2.23 11.70
C GLU A 127 -0.95 2.21 13.12
N LEU A 128 0.24 1.64 13.27
CA LEU A 128 0.99 1.61 14.52
C LEU A 128 2.29 2.38 14.34
N ILE A 129 2.41 3.52 14.99
CA ILE A 129 3.48 4.49 14.74
C ILE A 129 4.28 4.73 16.01
N GLY A 130 5.61 4.73 15.87
CA GLY A 130 6.54 5.16 16.93
C GLY A 130 6.91 4.06 17.94
N LEU A 131 6.87 2.81 17.52
CA LEU A 131 7.41 1.66 18.23
C LEU A 131 8.56 1.02 17.45
N ASP A 132 9.27 0.10 18.11
CA ASP A 132 10.35 -0.67 17.48
C ASP A 132 9.84 -1.86 16.65
N SER A 133 10.73 -2.54 15.94
CA SER A 133 10.41 -3.67 15.07
C SER A 133 9.77 -4.87 15.80
N LYS A 134 9.90 -4.98 17.14
CA LYS A 134 9.22 -6.03 17.89
C LYS A 134 7.71 -5.85 17.90
N SER A 135 7.24 -4.64 17.62
CA SER A 135 5.82 -4.30 17.54
C SER A 135 5.15 -4.82 16.27
N ASP A 136 5.92 -5.23 15.25
CA ASP A 136 5.38 -5.84 14.03
C ASP A 136 4.55 -7.07 14.34
N VAL A 137 4.93 -7.82 15.40
CA VAL A 137 4.16 -8.98 15.89
C VAL A 137 2.74 -8.59 16.29
N GLN A 138 2.52 -7.40 16.86
CA GLN A 138 1.17 -6.94 17.24
C GLN A 138 0.30 -6.71 16.02
N VAL A 139 0.87 -6.13 14.95
CA VAL A 139 0.18 -5.92 13.68
C VAL A 139 -0.16 -7.27 13.04
N LEU A 140 0.78 -8.22 13.04
CA LEU A 140 0.54 -9.58 12.56
C LEU A 140 -0.54 -10.31 13.34
N CYS A 141 -0.54 -10.21 14.69
CA CYS A 141 -1.60 -10.79 15.52
C CYS A 141 -2.97 -10.19 15.19
N CYS A 142 -3.06 -8.88 14.99
CA CYS A 142 -4.29 -8.22 14.60
C CYS A 142 -4.74 -8.69 13.20
N ALA A 143 -3.83 -8.80 12.25
CA ALA A 143 -4.12 -9.30 10.91
C ALA A 143 -4.63 -10.77 10.95
N LEU A 144 -4.02 -11.62 11.75
CA LEU A 144 -4.47 -13.01 11.93
C LEU A 144 -5.89 -13.07 12.55
N GLU A 145 -6.19 -12.20 13.52
CA GLU A 145 -7.54 -12.14 14.11
C GLU A 145 -8.58 -11.71 13.07
N VAL A 146 -8.26 -10.74 12.22
CA VAL A 146 -9.09 -10.35 11.07
C VAL A 146 -9.32 -11.54 10.15
N MET A 147 -8.26 -12.29 9.82
CA MET A 147 -8.31 -13.39 8.86
C MET A 147 -9.12 -14.59 9.34
N LYS A 148 -9.37 -14.75 10.65
CA LYS A 148 -10.29 -15.78 11.18
C LYS A 148 -11.72 -15.67 10.64
N ASN A 149 -12.10 -14.51 10.12
CA ASN A 149 -13.42 -14.28 9.50
C ASN A 149 -13.48 -14.77 8.05
N PHE A 150 -12.37 -15.23 7.49
CA PHE A 150 -12.27 -15.68 6.10
C PHE A 150 -11.84 -17.15 6.07
N LYS A 151 -12.28 -17.86 5.02
CA LYS A 151 -11.88 -19.24 4.78
C LYS A 151 -10.73 -19.28 3.76
N ASN A 152 -9.83 -20.24 3.93
CA ASN A 152 -8.78 -20.52 2.94
C ASN A 152 -7.88 -19.31 2.65
N TYR A 153 -7.22 -18.79 3.69
CA TYR A 153 -6.23 -17.74 3.53
C TYR A 153 -4.81 -18.27 3.77
N THR A 154 -3.84 -17.59 3.19
CA THR A 154 -2.42 -17.76 3.47
C THR A 154 -1.87 -16.41 3.90
N LEU A 155 -1.12 -16.38 5.01
CA LEU A 155 -0.38 -15.19 5.45
C LEU A 155 1.05 -15.32 4.94
N GLU A 156 1.43 -14.45 4.02
CA GLU A 156 2.80 -14.35 3.53
C GLU A 156 3.52 -13.19 4.24
N ILE A 157 4.70 -13.48 4.80
CA ILE A 157 5.53 -12.50 5.49
C ILE A 157 6.79 -12.28 4.67
N GLY A 158 6.93 -11.08 4.09
CA GLY A 158 8.09 -10.67 3.33
C GLY A 158 9.06 -9.82 4.16
N ASN A 159 10.36 -9.93 3.87
CA ASN A 159 11.38 -9.07 4.46
C ASN A 159 12.23 -8.44 3.35
N VAL A 160 12.02 -7.16 3.10
CA VAL A 160 12.76 -6.39 2.08
C VAL A 160 14.26 -6.30 2.39
N GLN A 161 14.67 -6.44 3.64
CA GLN A 161 16.09 -6.38 4.03
C GLN A 161 16.88 -7.54 3.43
N PHE A 162 16.27 -8.70 3.21
CA PHE A 162 16.90 -9.83 2.56
C PHE A 162 17.32 -9.49 1.13
N PHE A 163 16.41 -8.90 0.35
CA PHE A 163 16.70 -8.42 -0.99
C PHE A 163 17.78 -7.32 -0.99
N GLN A 164 17.65 -6.34 -0.09
CA GLN A 164 18.61 -5.25 0.02
C GLN A 164 20.01 -5.75 0.42
N ALA A 165 20.09 -6.71 1.33
CA ALA A 165 21.37 -7.34 1.73
C ALA A 165 22.02 -8.06 0.54
N ALA A 166 21.24 -8.81 -0.24
CA ALA A 166 21.74 -9.47 -1.44
C ALA A 166 22.30 -8.45 -2.47
N CYS A 167 21.55 -7.37 -2.72
CA CYS A 167 22.02 -6.30 -3.61
C CYS A 167 23.31 -5.63 -3.11
N LYS A 168 23.46 -5.42 -1.79
CA LYS A 168 24.69 -4.86 -1.20
C LYS A 168 25.89 -5.79 -1.37
N VAL A 169 25.72 -7.09 -1.22
CA VAL A 169 26.80 -8.09 -1.41
C VAL A 169 27.39 -7.99 -2.81
N VAL A 170 26.54 -7.80 -3.82
CA VAL A 170 26.96 -7.68 -5.21
C VAL A 170 27.24 -6.24 -5.64
N ARG A 171 27.15 -5.28 -4.72
CA ARG A 171 27.46 -3.85 -4.89
C ARG A 171 26.67 -3.16 -5.99
N LEU A 172 25.38 -3.50 -6.12
CA LEU A 172 24.52 -2.82 -7.07
C LEU A 172 24.30 -1.36 -6.67
N SER A 173 24.27 -0.48 -7.65
CA SER A 173 23.89 0.92 -7.49
C SER A 173 22.38 1.05 -7.15
N THR A 174 21.97 2.21 -6.66
CA THR A 174 20.57 2.47 -6.33
C THR A 174 19.65 2.30 -7.54
N GLU A 175 20.11 2.69 -8.73
CA GLU A 175 19.34 2.55 -9.98
C GLU A 175 19.14 1.09 -10.37
N GLU A 176 20.23 0.30 -10.30
CA GLU A 176 20.20 -1.14 -10.56
C GLU A 176 19.30 -1.88 -9.56
N VAL A 177 19.36 -1.54 -8.27
CA VAL A 177 18.47 -2.09 -7.24
C VAL A 177 17.00 -1.79 -7.55
N ASN A 178 16.67 -0.55 -7.94
CA ASN A 178 15.30 -0.16 -8.27
C ASN A 178 14.79 -0.91 -9.52
N THR A 179 15.63 -1.04 -10.54
CA THR A 179 15.28 -1.77 -11.77
C THR A 179 15.02 -3.25 -11.45
N LEU A 180 15.93 -3.86 -10.70
CA LEU A 180 15.83 -5.26 -10.28
C LEU A 180 14.57 -5.51 -9.44
N ALA A 181 14.29 -4.63 -8.46
CA ALA A 181 13.10 -4.71 -7.64
C ALA A 181 11.80 -4.65 -8.48
N ASN A 182 11.74 -3.74 -9.46
CA ASN A 182 10.60 -3.62 -10.36
C ASN A 182 10.37 -4.88 -11.23
N LEU A 183 11.43 -5.49 -11.72
CA LEU A 183 11.34 -6.70 -12.53
C LEU A 183 10.87 -7.90 -11.69
N ILE A 184 11.38 -8.02 -10.46
CA ILE A 184 10.96 -9.05 -9.50
C ILE A 184 9.48 -8.88 -9.12
N ASP A 185 9.07 -7.66 -8.79
CA ASP A 185 7.68 -7.35 -8.38
C ASP A 185 6.69 -7.65 -9.52
N LYS A 186 7.03 -7.32 -10.75
CA LYS A 186 6.24 -7.63 -11.94
C LYS A 186 6.29 -9.11 -12.34
N LYS A 187 7.15 -9.90 -11.72
CA LYS A 187 7.44 -11.30 -12.11
C LYS A 187 7.77 -11.45 -13.59
N SER A 188 8.47 -10.45 -14.17
CA SER A 188 8.87 -10.43 -15.57
C SER A 188 10.16 -11.24 -15.76
N MET A 189 10.03 -12.58 -15.72
CA MET A 189 11.18 -13.49 -15.62
C MET A 189 12.14 -13.39 -16.81
N VAL A 190 11.62 -13.13 -18.01
CA VAL A 190 12.45 -13.00 -19.23
C VAL A 190 13.30 -11.73 -19.14
N ASP A 191 12.66 -10.58 -18.84
CA ASP A 191 13.38 -9.31 -18.72
C ASP A 191 14.33 -9.31 -17.52
N LEU A 192 13.94 -9.98 -16.41
CA LEU A 192 14.78 -10.17 -15.24
C LEU A 192 16.08 -10.91 -15.62
N LYS A 193 15.96 -12.00 -16.37
CA LYS A 193 17.14 -12.76 -16.83
C LYS A 193 18.05 -11.91 -17.72
N VAL A 194 17.47 -11.25 -18.73
CA VAL A 194 18.24 -10.36 -19.63
C VAL A 194 18.95 -9.25 -18.84
N TYR A 195 18.27 -8.66 -17.88
CA TYR A 195 18.85 -7.61 -17.07
C TYR A 195 19.98 -8.11 -16.18
N LEU A 196 19.80 -9.25 -15.49
CA LEU A 196 20.84 -9.85 -14.65
C LEU A 196 22.09 -10.24 -15.45
N ASP A 197 21.91 -10.77 -16.66
CA ASP A 197 23.03 -11.10 -17.55
C ASP A 197 23.82 -9.84 -17.98
N SER A 198 23.12 -8.70 -18.13
CA SER A 198 23.78 -7.41 -18.45
C SER A 198 24.62 -6.83 -17.32
N LEU A 199 24.42 -7.28 -16.07
CA LEU A 199 25.17 -6.84 -14.90
C LEU A 199 26.50 -7.61 -14.70
N TYR A 200 26.81 -8.57 -15.57
CA TYR A 200 28.04 -9.38 -15.51
C TYR A 200 28.26 -10.06 -14.15
N LEU A 201 27.19 -10.46 -13.49
CA LEU A 201 27.23 -11.18 -12.22
C LEU A 201 27.61 -12.65 -12.43
N SER A 202 28.13 -13.31 -11.39
CA SER A 202 28.37 -14.75 -11.46
C SER A 202 27.09 -15.54 -11.61
N GLU A 203 27.16 -16.69 -12.28
CA GLU A 203 26.01 -17.56 -12.53
C GLU A 203 25.21 -17.90 -11.26
N LYS A 204 25.90 -18.15 -10.15
CA LYS A 204 25.27 -18.41 -8.84
C LYS A 204 24.42 -17.25 -8.34
N ILE A 205 24.88 -16.01 -8.58
CA ILE A 205 24.15 -14.79 -8.17
C ILE A 205 22.95 -14.58 -9.09
N VAL A 206 23.12 -14.77 -10.37
CA VAL A 206 22.00 -14.71 -11.35
C VAL A 206 20.94 -15.72 -10.98
N ASP A 207 21.32 -16.97 -10.71
CA ASP A 207 20.41 -18.04 -10.30
C ASP A 207 19.66 -17.69 -8.99
N PHE A 208 20.37 -17.14 -8.01
CA PHE A 208 19.77 -16.66 -6.76
C PHE A 208 18.66 -15.61 -7.01
N PHE A 209 18.93 -14.56 -7.79
CA PHE A 209 17.94 -13.53 -8.08
C PHE A 209 16.78 -14.04 -8.95
N MET A 210 17.03 -15.01 -9.83
CA MET A 210 15.98 -15.66 -10.62
C MET A 210 15.03 -16.49 -9.77
N HIS A 211 15.52 -17.08 -8.68
CA HIS A 211 14.68 -17.86 -7.77
C HIS A 211 13.99 -17.01 -6.70
N LEU A 212 14.48 -15.80 -6.44
CA LEU A 212 13.98 -14.91 -5.37
C LEU A 212 12.45 -14.67 -5.41
N PRO A 213 11.81 -14.46 -6.59
CA PRO A 213 10.37 -14.26 -6.68
C PRO A 213 9.53 -15.49 -6.26
N PHE A 214 10.15 -16.64 -6.09
CA PHE A 214 9.51 -17.91 -5.76
C PHE A 214 9.94 -18.47 -4.39
N LEU A 215 10.81 -17.75 -3.68
CA LEU A 215 11.19 -18.15 -2.33
C LEU A 215 10.01 -17.94 -1.38
N CYS A 216 9.40 -19.05 -0.97
CA CYS A 216 8.42 -19.12 0.10
C CYS A 216 9.05 -19.90 1.25
N GLY A 217 9.04 -19.34 2.46
CA GLY A 217 9.49 -19.99 3.69
C GLY A 217 8.36 -20.73 4.39
#